data_852406a9b8496545bdf144d616119d2d
#
_entry.id   852406a9b8496545bdf144d616119d2d
#
_cell.length_a   1.000
_cell.length_b   1.000
_cell.length_c   1.000
_cell.angle_alpha   90.00
_cell.angle_beta   90.00
_cell.angle_gamma   90.00
#
_symmetry.space_group_name_H-M   'P 1'
#
loop_
_entity.id
_entity.type
_entity.pdbx_description
1 polymer ?
#
loop_
_entity_poly.entity_id
_entity_poly.type
_entity_poly.pdbx_seq_one_letter_code
_entity_poly.pdbx_strand_id
1 'polypeptide(L)'
;MDLATERFHRVEAIVTEALAAPHEQRAELIEAQCGADSALAGEVQSLLEACEAEERMMTSCRQEPAGVPNLPPDRKLVGPYEIDRLLGRGGMGAVYLAHRADGQFEQKVAIKLIDVPLASDLFRERFRQERQILAGLQHPYIARLLDGGVTVEGDLYLVMEYVDGKPIHRYCEEHHLSQAQRIQLFLRVCEAVQFAHQNFVVHRDLKPDNILVAEDGTPRLLDFGTAKLLSPSLDQQDSQFTRMGCLSFTPQYASPEQVLGNPITTATDTYSLGVLLYRILTGEPPYELKEATTGEMLRVICEEAPRKPSLEAGSGKRLDADLEAILLKALRKEPQERYLTAERLADDLRAYLEGRPVAARRGSMRYLAGKFIRRHRWSLAAAAVLVVTLLAGVAGVAWQATVANRERRKADEERRKAEARSADLRQLSKSLLTELDEAIQQIPGTTGAQKLLVTSVLKHLDRMAADSQGDR
;
A
#
# COMPACT_ATOMS: atom_id res chain seq x y z
N MET A 1 28.08 15.67 22.89
CA MET A 1 26.72 15.91 23.37
C MET A 1 26.62 17.41 23.64
N ASP A 2 25.63 18.10 23.07
CA ASP A 2 25.55 19.56 23.13
C ASP A 2 25.09 19.98 24.56
N LEU A 3 25.70 21.04 25.12
CA LEU A 3 25.36 21.58 26.44
C LEU A 3 23.86 21.84 26.63
N ALA A 4 23.14 22.13 25.55
CA ALA A 4 21.70 22.32 25.56
C ALA A 4 20.92 21.01 25.81
N THR A 5 21.41 19.89 25.31
CA THR A 5 20.80 18.55 25.49
C THR A 5 21.01 18.04 26.91
N GLU A 6 22.17 18.28 27.50
CA GLU A 6 22.47 17.92 28.91
C GLU A 6 21.59 18.72 29.89
N ARG A 7 21.40 20.04 29.61
CA ARG A 7 20.55 20.90 30.42
C ARG A 7 19.07 20.44 30.33
N PHE A 8 18.60 20.11 29.14
CA PHE A 8 17.25 19.60 28.93
C PHE A 8 16.97 18.33 29.74
N HIS A 9 17.86 17.32 29.67
CA HIS A 9 17.69 16.08 30.43
C HIS A 9 17.75 16.31 31.95
N ARG A 10 18.51 17.30 32.40
CA ARG A 10 18.56 17.65 33.82
C ARG A 10 17.27 18.29 34.31
N VAL A 11 16.67 19.18 33.50
CA VAL A 11 15.37 19.79 33.79
C VAL A 11 14.27 18.71 33.81
N GLU A 12 14.23 17.84 32.82
CA GLU A 12 13.28 16.72 32.73
C GLU A 12 13.33 15.78 33.93
N ALA A 13 14.54 15.42 34.36
CA ALA A 13 14.76 14.56 35.54
C ALA A 13 14.21 15.20 36.82
N ILE A 14 14.52 16.50 37.05
CA ILE A 14 14.06 17.24 38.23
C ILE A 14 12.54 17.41 38.25
N VAL A 15 11.93 17.73 37.12
CA VAL A 15 10.46 17.87 36.99
C VAL A 15 9.77 16.52 37.24
N THR A 16 10.31 15.42 36.70
CA THR A 16 9.73 14.07 36.89
C THR A 16 9.77 13.64 38.37
N GLU A 17 10.87 13.94 39.06
CA GLU A 17 11.04 13.62 40.49
C GLU A 17 10.12 14.51 41.36
N ALA A 18 10.01 15.81 41.00
CA ALA A 18 9.12 16.73 41.69
C ALA A 18 7.63 16.36 41.53
N LEU A 19 7.22 15.90 40.37
CA LEU A 19 5.84 15.42 40.14
C LEU A 19 5.52 14.13 40.94
N ALA A 20 6.52 13.28 41.18
CA ALA A 20 6.35 12.07 41.97
C ALA A 20 6.29 12.36 43.49
N ALA A 21 6.75 13.55 43.95
CA ALA A 21 6.76 13.96 45.33
C ALA A 21 5.44 14.64 45.78
N PRO A 22 5.04 14.53 47.07
CA PRO A 22 3.91 15.28 47.62
C PRO A 22 4.06 16.78 47.42
N HIS A 23 2.94 17.47 47.14
CA HIS A 23 2.93 18.92 46.79
C HIS A 23 3.69 19.78 47.79
N GLU A 24 3.63 19.46 49.10
CA GLU A 24 4.32 20.20 50.16
C GLU A 24 5.84 20.08 50.12
N GLN A 25 6.41 19.05 49.49
CA GLN A 25 7.84 18.76 49.43
C GLN A 25 8.49 19.18 48.10
N ARG A 26 7.70 19.58 47.10
CA ARG A 26 8.18 19.90 45.76
C ARG A 26 9.11 21.10 45.74
N ALA A 27 8.80 22.14 46.50
CA ALA A 27 9.60 23.35 46.57
C ALA A 27 11.00 23.10 47.17
N GLU A 28 11.09 22.34 48.26
CA GLU A 28 12.35 21.94 48.88
C GLU A 28 13.20 21.06 47.98
N LEU A 29 12.58 20.16 47.22
CA LEU A 29 13.25 19.26 46.26
C LEU A 29 13.85 20.04 45.08
N ILE A 30 13.14 21.03 44.56
CA ILE A 30 13.60 21.90 43.48
C ILE A 30 14.80 22.72 43.96
N GLU A 31 14.69 23.32 45.15
CA GLU A 31 15.77 24.12 45.74
C GLU A 31 17.03 23.29 46.01
N ALA A 32 16.86 22.06 46.48
CA ALA A 32 17.96 21.13 46.73
C ALA A 32 18.67 20.66 45.44
N GLN A 33 17.94 20.44 44.36
CA GLN A 33 18.51 19.92 43.10
C GLN A 33 19.05 21.00 42.16
N CYS A 34 18.43 22.18 42.16
CA CYS A 34 18.88 23.31 41.35
C CYS A 34 20.03 24.09 42.00
N GLY A 35 20.17 24.04 43.34
CA GLY A 35 21.21 24.72 44.07
C GLY A 35 21.22 26.24 43.81
N ALA A 36 22.41 26.78 43.46
CA ALA A 36 22.57 28.21 43.17
C ALA A 36 22.15 28.63 41.72
N ASP A 37 21.71 27.71 40.87
CA ASP A 37 21.30 28.03 39.51
C ASP A 37 19.84 28.50 39.47
N SER A 38 19.64 29.81 39.64
CA SER A 38 18.31 30.43 39.63
C SER A 38 17.63 30.35 38.26
N ALA A 39 18.39 30.23 37.16
CA ALA A 39 17.81 30.07 35.81
C ALA A 39 17.25 28.66 35.62
N LEU A 40 17.94 27.64 36.14
CA LEU A 40 17.46 26.26 36.12
C LEU A 40 16.22 26.09 37.01
N ALA A 41 16.24 26.69 38.21
CA ALA A 41 15.09 26.65 39.13
C ALA A 41 13.84 27.30 38.53
N GLY A 42 13.97 28.45 37.86
CA GLY A 42 12.86 29.13 37.18
C GLY A 42 12.30 28.30 36.02
N GLU A 43 13.16 27.60 35.26
CA GLU A 43 12.74 26.74 34.16
C GLU A 43 12.01 25.49 34.67
N VAL A 44 12.51 24.84 35.73
CA VAL A 44 11.86 23.71 36.40
C VAL A 44 10.51 24.11 37.00
N GLN A 45 10.44 25.26 37.68
CA GLN A 45 9.24 25.74 38.34
C GLN A 45 8.13 26.09 37.32
N SER A 46 8.50 26.73 36.21
CA SER A 46 7.60 27.03 35.12
C SER A 46 7.02 25.75 34.48
N LEU A 47 7.82 24.71 34.30
CA LEU A 47 7.38 23.44 33.80
C LEU A 47 6.51 22.67 34.79
N LEU A 48 6.83 22.73 36.07
CA LEU A 48 6.04 22.09 37.13
C LEU A 48 4.67 22.72 37.25
N GLU A 49 4.58 24.06 37.24
CA GLU A 49 3.31 24.80 37.25
C GLU A 49 2.45 24.47 36.03
N ALA A 50 3.07 24.30 34.87
CA ALA A 50 2.39 23.85 33.65
C ALA A 50 1.83 22.43 33.77
N CYS A 51 2.61 21.48 34.31
CA CYS A 51 2.17 20.09 34.54
C CYS A 51 1.05 20.01 35.61
N GLU A 52 1.15 20.79 36.69
CA GLU A 52 0.11 20.85 37.72
C GLU A 52 -1.19 21.50 37.25
N ALA A 53 -1.08 22.51 36.37
CA ALA A 53 -2.26 23.09 35.71
C ALA A 53 -2.94 22.08 34.80
N GLU A 54 -2.14 21.24 34.11
CA GLU A 54 -2.61 20.14 33.27
C GLU A 54 -3.31 19.04 34.07
N GLU A 55 -2.72 18.60 35.22
CA GLU A 55 -3.35 17.63 36.11
C GLU A 55 -4.67 18.15 36.70
N ARG A 56 -4.71 19.42 37.11
CA ARG A 56 -5.94 20.08 37.59
C ARG A 56 -7.01 20.16 36.49
N MET A 57 -6.64 20.43 35.25
CA MET A 57 -7.52 20.45 34.09
C MET A 57 -8.01 19.04 33.74
N MET A 58 -7.13 18.02 33.75
CA MET A 58 -7.52 16.62 33.52
C MET A 58 -8.45 16.07 34.63
N THR A 59 -8.23 16.45 35.87
CA THR A 59 -9.11 16.09 37.00
C THR A 59 -10.47 16.78 36.87
N SER A 60 -10.49 18.01 36.38
CA SER A 60 -11.72 18.74 36.04
C SER A 60 -12.45 18.16 34.81
N CYS A 61 -11.71 17.56 33.85
CA CYS A 61 -12.29 16.86 32.68
C CYS A 61 -12.80 15.44 33.02
N ARG A 62 -12.36 14.83 34.13
CA ARG A 62 -12.91 13.54 34.63
C ARG A 62 -14.19 13.71 35.45
N GLN A 63 -14.42 14.86 36.06
CA GLN A 63 -15.74 15.29 36.50
C GLN A 63 -16.45 15.80 35.25
N GLU A 64 -17.68 15.35 34.96
CA GLU A 64 -18.50 15.77 33.80
C GLU A 64 -18.24 17.25 33.52
N PRO A 65 -17.89 17.66 32.28
CA PRO A 65 -17.58 19.06 32.01
C PRO A 65 -18.82 19.90 32.32
N ALA A 66 -18.80 20.51 33.49
CA ALA A 66 -19.72 21.59 33.82
C ALA A 66 -19.32 22.76 32.94
N GLY A 67 -19.99 22.94 31.80
CA GLY A 67 -19.76 24.08 30.94
C GLY A 67 -19.86 23.91 29.43
N VAL A 68 -20.14 22.69 28.93
CA VAL A 68 -20.63 22.61 27.53
C VAL A 68 -22.08 23.12 27.54
N PRO A 69 -22.46 24.09 26.70
CA PRO A 69 -23.82 24.56 26.68
C PRO A 69 -24.74 23.35 26.44
N ASN A 70 -25.31 22.78 27.52
CA ASN A 70 -26.60 22.16 27.33
C ASN A 70 -27.43 23.26 26.74
N LEU A 71 -27.82 23.12 25.47
CA LEU A 71 -28.88 23.99 24.98
C LEU A 71 -29.93 24.02 26.07
N PRO A 72 -30.25 25.18 26.65
CA PRO A 72 -31.34 25.26 27.63
C PRO A 72 -32.54 24.54 27.01
N PRO A 73 -33.33 23.80 27.78
CA PRO A 73 -34.48 23.06 27.25
C PRO A 73 -35.43 23.92 26.43
N ASP A 74 -35.33 25.25 26.53
CA ASP A 74 -36.09 26.22 25.75
C ASP A 74 -35.42 26.66 24.43
N ARG A 75 -34.18 26.24 24.14
CA ARG A 75 -33.46 26.67 22.94
C ARG A 75 -33.62 25.65 21.81
N LYS A 76 -34.74 25.73 21.13
CA LYS A 76 -35.03 24.81 20.01
C LYS A 76 -34.53 25.31 18.66
N LEU A 77 -34.23 26.60 18.50
CA LEU A 77 -33.91 27.18 17.21
C LEU A 77 -32.45 27.65 17.08
N VAL A 78 -31.80 27.25 15.99
CA VAL A 78 -30.49 27.75 15.56
C VAL A 78 -30.61 28.27 14.13
N GLY A 79 -30.64 29.59 13.96
CA GLY A 79 -31.03 30.20 12.69
C GLY A 79 -32.42 29.74 12.24
N PRO A 80 -32.60 29.28 11.01
CA PRO A 80 -33.89 28.78 10.51
C PRO A 80 -34.15 27.32 10.82
N TYR A 81 -33.37 26.67 11.71
CA TYR A 81 -33.42 25.23 11.98
C TYR A 81 -33.89 24.97 13.41
N GLU A 82 -34.80 24.02 13.57
CA GLU A 82 -35.23 23.51 14.87
C GLU A 82 -34.46 22.23 15.22
N ILE A 83 -33.91 22.18 16.45
CA ILE A 83 -33.14 21.06 16.95
C ILE A 83 -34.05 19.94 17.42
N ASP A 84 -33.82 18.72 16.88
CA ASP A 84 -34.57 17.53 17.26
C ASP A 84 -33.90 16.80 18.43
N ARG A 85 -32.59 16.47 18.27
CA ARG A 85 -31.84 15.69 19.28
C ARG A 85 -30.33 15.83 19.10
N LEU A 86 -29.59 15.52 20.14
CA LEU A 86 -28.14 15.43 20.12
C LEU A 86 -27.71 14.16 19.32
N LEU A 87 -26.78 14.32 18.38
CA LEU A 87 -26.11 13.22 17.64
C LEU A 87 -24.80 12.81 18.31
N GLY A 88 -24.02 13.78 18.80
CA GLY A 88 -22.74 13.52 19.43
C GLY A 88 -22.12 14.76 20.05
N ARG A 89 -21.15 14.55 20.94
CA ARG A 89 -20.32 15.60 21.54
C ARG A 89 -18.85 15.29 21.30
N GLY A 90 -18.04 16.30 21.07
CA GLY A 90 -16.60 16.19 20.93
C GLY A 90 -15.87 17.39 21.51
N GLY A 91 -14.56 17.37 21.53
CA GLY A 91 -13.74 18.44 22.11
C GLY A 91 -13.88 19.82 21.44
N MET A 92 -14.62 19.92 20.34
CA MET A 92 -14.84 21.16 19.57
C MET A 92 -16.31 21.59 19.52
N GLY A 93 -17.18 20.97 20.36
CA GLY A 93 -18.59 21.31 20.40
C GLY A 93 -19.52 20.11 20.28
N ALA A 94 -20.79 20.40 20.00
CA ALA A 94 -21.86 19.40 19.91
C ALA A 94 -22.49 19.37 18.52
N VAL A 95 -22.86 18.19 18.05
CA VAL A 95 -23.56 17.97 16.78
C VAL A 95 -24.99 17.52 17.07
N TYR A 96 -25.96 18.20 16.47
CA TYR A 96 -27.37 17.94 16.64
C TYR A 96 -28.02 17.54 15.31
N LEU A 97 -28.99 16.65 15.37
CA LEU A 97 -29.98 16.48 14.33
C LEU A 97 -30.96 17.65 14.42
N ALA A 98 -31.26 18.25 13.32
CA ALA A 98 -32.22 19.33 13.22
C ALA A 98 -33.00 19.23 11.90
N HIS A 99 -34.09 19.95 11.83
CA HIS A 99 -34.84 20.14 10.60
C HIS A 99 -35.09 21.62 10.31
N ARG A 100 -35.29 21.94 9.04
CA ARG A 100 -35.60 23.31 8.62
C ARG A 100 -36.99 23.70 9.06
N ALA A 101 -37.14 24.82 9.79
CA ALA A 101 -38.39 25.25 10.44
C ALA A 101 -38.99 26.55 9.84
N ASP A 102 -38.43 27.08 8.74
CA ASP A 102 -38.92 28.29 8.08
C ASP A 102 -40.16 28.08 7.16
N GLY A 103 -40.69 26.84 7.11
CA GLY A 103 -41.87 26.47 6.35
C GLY A 103 -41.69 26.39 4.82
N GLN A 104 -40.48 26.58 4.31
CA GLN A 104 -40.23 26.55 2.86
C GLN A 104 -40.21 25.11 2.32
N PHE A 105 -39.52 24.20 3.00
CA PHE A 105 -39.45 22.77 2.69
C PHE A 105 -38.91 21.97 3.85
N GLU A 106 -39.24 20.68 3.90
CA GLU A 106 -38.70 19.76 4.93
C GLU A 106 -37.33 19.30 4.56
N GLN A 107 -36.36 19.53 5.44
CA GLN A 107 -34.99 19.04 5.26
C GLN A 107 -34.36 18.70 6.62
N LYS A 108 -33.90 17.43 6.76
CA LYS A 108 -33.06 17.02 7.91
C LYS A 108 -31.62 17.46 7.67
N VAL A 109 -31.02 18.03 8.71
CA VAL A 109 -29.64 18.53 8.68
C VAL A 109 -28.91 18.13 9.95
N ALA A 110 -27.58 18.12 9.90
CA ALA A 110 -26.72 18.01 11.07
C ALA A 110 -26.17 19.41 11.39
N ILE A 111 -26.38 19.91 12.61
CA ILE A 111 -25.88 21.20 13.05
C ILE A 111 -24.75 20.97 14.04
N LYS A 112 -23.58 21.47 13.73
CA LYS A 112 -22.43 21.50 14.62
C LYS A 112 -22.34 22.89 15.28
N LEU A 113 -22.56 22.94 16.58
CA LEU A 113 -22.27 24.13 17.40
C LEU A 113 -20.81 24.07 17.82
N ILE A 114 -20.08 25.15 17.53
CA ILE A 114 -18.64 25.23 17.82
C ILE A 114 -18.46 25.99 19.11
N ASP A 115 -17.91 25.31 20.11
CA ASP A 115 -17.63 25.86 21.44
C ASP A 115 -16.22 26.49 21.45
N VAL A 116 -16.13 27.71 20.91
CA VAL A 116 -14.90 28.48 20.94
C VAL A 116 -15.24 29.88 21.44
N PRO A 117 -14.56 30.37 22.49
CA PRO A 117 -14.76 31.71 22.96
C PRO A 117 -14.53 32.73 21.83
N LEU A 118 -15.54 33.47 21.46
CA LEU A 118 -15.49 34.51 20.41
C LEU A 118 -14.66 35.71 20.86
N ALA A 119 -13.34 35.58 20.79
CA ALA A 119 -12.45 36.62 21.31
C ALA A 119 -12.12 37.74 20.31
N SER A 120 -12.31 37.56 18.97
CA SER A 120 -11.94 38.62 18.02
C SER A 120 -12.70 38.59 16.70
N ASP A 121 -12.83 39.78 16.06
CA ASP A 121 -13.40 39.92 14.71
C ASP A 121 -12.56 39.19 13.65
N LEU A 122 -11.26 39.03 13.89
CA LEU A 122 -10.35 38.25 13.05
C LEU A 122 -10.75 36.76 12.98
N PHE A 123 -11.23 36.20 14.09
CA PHE A 123 -11.72 34.85 14.16
C PHE A 123 -12.99 34.64 13.33
N ARG A 124 -13.92 35.58 13.39
CA ARG A 124 -15.16 35.58 12.60
C ARG A 124 -14.86 35.63 11.09
N GLU A 125 -13.87 36.44 10.70
CA GLU A 125 -13.49 36.57 9.30
C GLU A 125 -12.85 35.29 8.77
N ARG A 126 -11.95 34.67 9.54
CA ARG A 126 -11.39 33.37 9.21
C ARG A 126 -12.47 32.30 9.07
N PHE A 127 -13.44 32.28 10.00
CA PHE A 127 -14.57 31.34 9.92
C PHE A 127 -15.38 31.51 8.64
N ARG A 128 -15.63 32.76 8.21
CA ARG A 128 -16.32 33.04 6.94
C ARG A 128 -15.55 32.51 5.73
N GLN A 129 -14.24 32.75 5.68
CA GLN A 129 -13.37 32.30 4.59
C GLN A 129 -13.35 30.78 4.51
N GLU A 130 -13.21 30.12 5.65
CA GLU A 130 -13.19 28.67 5.72
C GLU A 130 -14.51 28.05 5.29
N ARG A 131 -15.61 28.56 5.80
CA ARG A 131 -16.95 28.16 5.37
C ARG A 131 -17.11 28.26 3.86
N GLN A 132 -16.58 29.30 3.24
CA GLN A 132 -16.63 29.49 1.79
C GLN A 132 -15.84 28.42 1.05
N ILE A 133 -14.67 28.03 1.56
CA ILE A 133 -13.84 26.96 1.00
C ILE A 133 -14.56 25.61 1.12
N LEU A 134 -15.09 25.31 2.31
CA LEU A 134 -15.80 24.05 2.56
C LEU A 134 -17.11 23.93 1.76
N ALA A 135 -17.83 25.04 1.56
CA ALA A 135 -19.04 25.07 0.71
C ALA A 135 -18.73 24.74 -0.77
N GLY A 136 -17.49 24.97 -1.21
CA GLY A 136 -16.99 24.60 -2.53
C GLY A 136 -16.69 23.09 -2.69
N LEU A 137 -16.58 22.32 -1.60
CA LEU A 137 -16.29 20.90 -1.65
C LEU A 137 -17.55 20.09 -2.00
N GLN A 138 -17.78 19.89 -3.29
CA GLN A 138 -18.90 19.08 -3.79
C GLN A 138 -18.38 17.76 -4.35
N HIS A 139 -18.56 16.69 -3.61
CA HIS A 139 -18.11 15.35 -3.98
C HIS A 139 -19.10 14.28 -3.48
N PRO A 140 -19.37 13.19 -4.23
CA PRO A 140 -20.33 12.17 -3.83
C PRO A 140 -20.01 11.47 -2.49
N TYR A 141 -18.76 11.51 -2.05
CA TYR A 141 -18.30 10.87 -0.81
C TYR A 141 -17.92 11.89 0.28
N ILE A 142 -18.31 13.17 0.14
CA ILE A 142 -18.16 14.22 1.16
C ILE A 142 -19.55 14.72 1.54
N ALA A 143 -19.84 14.82 2.83
CA ALA A 143 -21.05 15.45 3.31
C ALA A 143 -21.01 16.96 3.03
N ARG A 144 -22.02 17.48 2.36
CA ARG A 144 -22.06 18.88 1.93
C ARG A 144 -22.26 19.83 3.10
N LEU A 145 -21.51 20.92 3.12
CA LEU A 145 -21.86 22.08 3.93
C LEU A 145 -23.02 22.81 3.27
N LEU A 146 -24.14 22.97 4.00
CA LEU A 146 -25.39 23.57 3.48
C LEU A 146 -25.50 25.02 3.88
N ASP A 147 -25.12 25.34 5.12
CA ASP A 147 -25.22 26.70 5.69
C ASP A 147 -24.25 26.84 6.87
N GLY A 148 -24.20 28.00 7.46
CA GLY A 148 -23.49 28.29 8.69
C GLY A 148 -23.57 29.76 9.06
N GLY A 149 -23.45 30.03 10.34
CA GLY A 149 -23.64 31.37 10.83
C GLY A 149 -23.21 31.57 12.28
N VAL A 150 -23.72 32.61 12.86
CA VAL A 150 -23.56 32.98 14.27
C VAL A 150 -24.94 33.04 14.90
N THR A 151 -25.11 32.40 16.04
CA THR A 151 -26.37 32.46 16.80
C THR A 151 -26.55 33.85 17.41
N VAL A 152 -27.73 34.14 17.93
CA VAL A 152 -28.05 35.43 18.63
C VAL A 152 -27.11 35.62 19.83
N GLU A 153 -26.69 34.54 20.47
CA GLU A 153 -25.81 34.57 21.64
C GLU A 153 -24.32 34.63 21.23
N GLY A 154 -24.05 34.54 19.95
CA GLY A 154 -22.69 34.66 19.42
C GLY A 154 -21.98 33.34 19.13
N ASP A 155 -22.63 32.19 19.34
CA ASP A 155 -22.02 30.87 19.04
C ASP A 155 -21.94 30.64 17.53
N LEU A 156 -20.83 30.06 17.08
CA LEU A 156 -20.70 29.69 15.69
C LEU A 156 -21.40 28.36 15.42
N TYR A 157 -22.06 28.25 14.27
CA TYR A 157 -22.65 26.99 13.84
C TYR A 157 -22.38 26.68 12.36
N LEU A 158 -22.31 25.41 12.06
CA LEU A 158 -22.24 24.87 10.71
C LEU A 158 -23.41 23.91 10.49
N VAL A 159 -24.03 24.01 9.33
CA VAL A 159 -25.14 23.14 8.93
C VAL A 159 -24.68 22.27 7.80
N MET A 160 -24.72 20.96 8.02
CA MET A 160 -24.24 19.95 7.10
C MET A 160 -25.36 19.01 6.67
N GLU A 161 -25.18 18.34 5.56
CA GLU A 161 -26.01 17.23 5.13
C GLU A 161 -26.09 16.18 6.26
N TYR A 162 -27.32 15.84 6.67
CA TYR A 162 -27.51 14.73 7.60
C TYR A 162 -27.29 13.41 6.86
N VAL A 163 -26.36 12.60 7.34
CA VAL A 163 -26.05 11.28 6.81
C VAL A 163 -26.61 10.23 7.76
N ASP A 164 -27.66 9.54 7.32
CA ASP A 164 -28.16 8.36 8.03
C ASP A 164 -27.27 7.17 7.71
N GLY A 165 -26.31 6.90 8.60
CA GLY A 165 -25.29 5.91 8.34
C GLY A 165 -24.57 5.48 9.62
N LYS A 166 -23.71 4.47 9.47
CA LYS A 166 -22.90 3.92 10.55
C LYS A 166 -21.43 4.23 10.34
N PRO A 167 -20.63 4.42 11.42
CA PRO A 167 -19.19 4.53 11.29
C PRO A 167 -18.59 3.38 10.47
N ILE A 168 -17.66 3.68 9.56
CA ILE A 168 -17.13 2.75 8.56
C ILE A 168 -16.65 1.41 9.16
N HIS A 169 -16.02 1.43 10.33
CA HIS A 169 -15.54 0.21 10.99
C HIS A 169 -16.71 -0.69 11.42
N ARG A 170 -17.75 -0.10 12.03
CA ARG A 170 -18.96 -0.82 12.45
C ARG A 170 -19.74 -1.37 11.26
N TYR A 171 -19.86 -0.57 10.18
CA TYR A 171 -20.48 -1.04 8.95
C TYR A 171 -19.77 -2.26 8.38
N CYS A 172 -18.42 -2.26 8.35
CA CYS A 172 -17.62 -3.38 7.89
C CYS A 172 -17.80 -4.65 8.74
N GLU A 173 -17.95 -4.50 10.06
CA GLU A 173 -18.17 -5.60 11.00
C GLU A 173 -19.58 -6.19 10.89
N GLU A 174 -20.61 -5.34 10.96
CA GLU A 174 -22.01 -5.75 10.92
C GLU A 174 -22.41 -6.42 9.60
N HIS A 175 -21.85 -5.95 8.48
CA HIS A 175 -22.11 -6.54 7.16
C HIS A 175 -21.12 -7.64 6.81
N HIS A 176 -20.24 -8.04 7.73
CA HIS A 176 -19.23 -9.08 7.52
C HIS A 176 -18.44 -8.91 6.21
N LEU A 177 -18.05 -7.68 5.89
CA LEU A 177 -17.38 -7.38 4.64
C LEU A 177 -16.05 -8.14 4.54
N SER A 178 -15.85 -8.79 3.39
CA SER A 178 -14.57 -9.40 3.05
C SER A 178 -13.46 -8.34 2.95
N GLN A 179 -12.21 -8.76 3.07
CA GLN A 179 -11.05 -7.88 2.95
C GLN A 179 -11.07 -7.05 1.65
N ALA A 180 -11.42 -7.65 0.52
CA ALA A 180 -11.52 -6.94 -0.75
C ALA A 180 -12.63 -5.87 -0.75
N GLN A 181 -13.78 -6.16 -0.16
CA GLN A 181 -14.88 -5.20 -0.03
C GLN A 181 -14.52 -4.04 0.90
N ARG A 182 -13.83 -4.33 2.03
CA ARG A 182 -13.31 -3.28 2.94
C ARG A 182 -12.34 -2.34 2.21
N ILE A 183 -11.45 -2.87 1.38
CA ILE A 183 -10.51 -2.08 0.59
C ILE A 183 -11.27 -1.26 -0.47
N GLN A 184 -12.27 -1.84 -1.15
CA GLN A 184 -13.08 -1.12 -2.14
C GLN A 184 -13.85 0.05 -1.51
N LEU A 185 -14.40 -0.15 -0.32
CA LEU A 185 -15.06 0.92 0.45
C LEU A 185 -14.06 2.01 0.83
N PHE A 186 -12.88 1.62 1.30
CA PHE A 186 -11.80 2.54 1.68
C PHE A 186 -11.25 3.34 0.49
N LEU A 187 -11.22 2.77 -0.71
CA LEU A 187 -10.81 3.50 -1.93
C LEU A 187 -11.69 4.72 -2.20
N ARG A 188 -13.01 4.63 -1.96
CA ARG A 188 -13.93 5.78 -2.08
C ARG A 188 -13.61 6.88 -1.05
N VAL A 189 -13.15 6.49 0.14
CA VAL A 189 -12.66 7.45 1.15
C VAL A 189 -11.38 8.14 0.66
N CYS A 190 -10.44 7.39 0.07
CA CYS A 190 -9.26 7.99 -0.53
C CYS A 190 -9.60 8.98 -1.65
N GLU A 191 -10.62 8.69 -2.47
CA GLU A 191 -11.11 9.62 -3.51
C GLU A 191 -11.62 10.93 -2.90
N ALA A 192 -12.41 10.84 -1.81
CA ALA A 192 -12.89 12.02 -1.10
C ALA A 192 -11.75 12.87 -0.53
N VAL A 193 -10.78 12.23 0.13
CA VAL A 193 -9.63 12.94 0.71
C VAL A 193 -8.74 13.54 -0.39
N GLN A 194 -8.51 12.82 -1.48
CA GLN A 194 -7.74 13.33 -2.62
C GLN A 194 -8.42 14.54 -3.26
N PHE A 195 -9.75 14.52 -3.40
CA PHE A 195 -10.52 15.66 -3.92
C PHE A 195 -10.36 16.88 -3.01
N ALA A 196 -10.44 16.69 -1.68
CA ALA A 196 -10.21 17.78 -0.74
C ALA A 196 -8.78 18.36 -0.87
N HIS A 197 -7.77 17.52 -0.99
CA HIS A 197 -6.38 17.94 -1.18
C HIS A 197 -6.17 18.72 -2.48
N GLN A 198 -6.86 18.36 -3.56
CA GLN A 198 -6.83 19.10 -4.83
C GLN A 198 -7.46 20.50 -4.70
N ASN A 199 -8.37 20.68 -3.74
CA ASN A 199 -8.95 21.97 -3.38
C ASN A 199 -8.23 22.66 -2.20
N PHE A 200 -6.99 22.25 -1.90
CA PHE A 200 -6.12 22.80 -0.86
C PHE A 200 -6.67 22.64 0.57
N VAL A 201 -7.55 21.67 0.79
CA VAL A 201 -8.12 21.36 2.10
C VAL A 201 -7.52 20.07 2.65
N VAL A 202 -6.88 20.15 3.81
CA VAL A 202 -6.40 19.02 4.60
C VAL A 202 -7.42 18.72 5.69
N HIS A 203 -7.81 17.45 5.85
CA HIS A 203 -8.89 17.08 6.79
C HIS A 203 -8.50 17.18 8.26
N ARG A 204 -7.28 16.76 8.62
CA ARG A 204 -6.66 16.88 9.97
C ARG A 204 -7.29 16.05 11.10
N ASP A 205 -8.44 15.42 10.90
CA ASP A 205 -9.15 14.59 11.90
C ASP A 205 -9.82 13.37 11.27
N LEU A 206 -9.06 12.65 10.42
CA LEU A 206 -9.54 11.40 9.82
C LEU A 206 -9.58 10.29 10.86
N LYS A 207 -10.82 9.84 11.17
CA LYS A 207 -11.11 8.74 12.11
C LYS A 207 -12.39 8.02 11.68
N PRO A 208 -12.65 6.81 12.18
CA PRO A 208 -13.84 6.05 11.79
C PRO A 208 -15.15 6.78 12.00
N ASP A 209 -15.28 7.59 13.07
CA ASP A 209 -16.50 8.28 13.42
C ASP A 209 -16.82 9.46 12.47
N ASN A 210 -15.80 9.97 11.77
CA ASN A 210 -15.93 11.00 10.76
C ASN A 210 -16.19 10.44 9.35
N ILE A 211 -16.41 9.11 9.23
CA ILE A 211 -16.74 8.46 7.97
C ILE A 211 -17.96 7.58 8.19
N LEU A 212 -19.12 8.09 7.81
CA LEU A 212 -20.36 7.32 7.88
C LEU A 212 -20.62 6.60 6.57
N VAL A 213 -21.08 5.37 6.66
CA VAL A 213 -21.52 4.58 5.51
C VAL A 213 -23.04 4.47 5.56
N ALA A 214 -23.69 5.01 4.54
CA ALA A 214 -25.13 4.93 4.38
C ALA A 214 -25.59 3.50 4.06
N GLU A 215 -26.89 3.25 4.14
CA GLU A 215 -27.48 1.92 3.93
C GLU A 215 -27.18 1.35 2.53
N ASP A 216 -27.04 2.23 1.52
CA ASP A 216 -26.65 1.87 0.15
C ASP A 216 -25.17 1.48 -0.03
N GLY A 217 -24.37 1.52 1.06
CA GLY A 217 -22.94 1.25 1.04
C GLY A 217 -22.09 2.43 0.55
N THR A 218 -22.66 3.64 0.49
CA THR A 218 -21.91 4.85 0.10
C THR A 218 -21.26 5.49 1.31
N PRO A 219 -19.92 5.65 1.36
CA PRO A 219 -19.25 6.36 2.45
C PRO A 219 -19.42 7.86 2.28
N ARG A 220 -19.57 8.58 3.39
CA ARG A 220 -19.61 10.02 3.47
C ARG A 220 -18.60 10.52 4.48
N LEU A 221 -17.63 11.27 4.01
CA LEU A 221 -16.64 11.93 4.85
C LEU A 221 -17.26 13.17 5.49
N LEU A 222 -17.23 13.24 6.82
CA LEU A 222 -17.77 14.31 7.62
C LEU A 222 -16.63 15.19 8.15
N ASP A 223 -16.99 16.40 8.60
CA ASP A 223 -16.24 17.19 9.58
C ASP A 223 -14.76 17.43 9.25
N PHE A 224 -14.50 18.18 8.18
CA PHE A 224 -13.17 18.77 8.00
C PHE A 224 -12.82 19.58 9.24
N GLY A 225 -11.66 19.37 9.84
CA GLY A 225 -11.27 19.93 11.14
C GLY A 225 -11.33 21.47 11.25
N THR A 226 -12.49 22.04 11.02
CA THR A 226 -12.79 23.49 10.93
C THR A 226 -12.28 24.27 12.13
N ALA A 227 -12.44 23.75 13.34
CA ALA A 227 -11.97 24.42 14.53
C ALA A 227 -10.41 24.42 14.68
N LYS A 228 -9.72 23.49 14.02
CA LYS A 228 -8.25 23.48 13.98
C LYS A 228 -7.67 24.52 13.01
N LEU A 229 -8.42 24.88 11.99
CA LEU A 229 -8.07 25.94 11.04
C LEU A 229 -8.36 27.33 11.64
N LEU A 230 -9.33 27.42 12.54
CA LEU A 230 -9.67 28.64 13.27
C LEU A 230 -8.72 28.94 14.43
N SER A 231 -7.98 27.95 14.92
CA SER A 231 -6.90 28.23 15.86
C SER A 231 -5.87 29.14 15.18
N PRO A 232 -5.43 30.24 15.86
CA PRO A 232 -4.46 31.12 15.25
C PRO A 232 -3.31 30.28 14.72
N SER A 233 -3.01 30.47 13.45
CA SER A 233 -1.84 29.88 12.83
C SER A 233 -0.71 30.08 13.81
N LEU A 234 -0.05 28.99 14.16
CA LEU A 234 1.22 28.97 14.85
C LEU A 234 2.30 29.63 13.96
N ASP A 235 2.02 30.85 13.50
CA ASP A 235 3.00 31.75 12.95
C ASP A 235 3.81 32.25 14.15
N GLN A 236 4.81 31.46 14.46
CA GLN A 236 6.13 31.82 14.98
C GLN A 236 6.28 32.43 16.38
N GLN A 237 5.29 32.80 17.17
CA GLN A 237 5.56 33.41 18.47
C GLN A 237 4.77 32.89 19.68
N ASP A 238 3.68 32.15 19.54
CA ASP A 238 2.93 31.62 20.68
C ASP A 238 2.94 30.07 20.78
N SER A 239 4.13 29.51 20.91
CA SER A 239 4.36 28.11 21.27
C SER A 239 3.85 27.75 22.68
N GLN A 240 3.35 28.73 23.45
CA GLN A 240 2.79 28.51 24.79
C GLN A 240 1.34 28.01 24.79
N PHE A 241 0.52 28.35 23.77
CA PHE A 241 -0.88 27.91 23.72
C PHE A 241 -1.06 26.46 23.23
N THR A 242 -0.11 25.92 22.48
CA THR A 242 -0.11 24.49 22.07
C THR A 242 0.36 23.56 23.19
N ARG A 243 1.11 24.10 24.17
CA ARG A 243 1.52 23.38 25.39
C ARG A 243 0.45 23.32 26.46
N MET A 244 -0.60 24.12 26.36
CA MET A 244 -1.69 24.15 27.35
C MET A 244 -2.92 23.41 26.81
N GLY A 245 -2.95 22.10 26.96
CA GLY A 245 -4.13 21.30 27.31
C GLY A 245 -5.28 21.15 26.32
N CYS A 246 -5.24 21.68 25.10
CA CYS A 246 -6.25 21.39 24.11
C CYS A 246 -5.73 20.48 23.01
N LEU A 247 -5.44 19.21 23.34
CA LEU A 247 -5.29 18.15 22.36
C LEU A 247 -6.63 17.96 21.63
N SER A 248 -6.90 18.84 20.66
CA SER A 248 -8.14 18.89 19.87
C SER A 248 -8.18 17.80 18.79
N PHE A 249 -7.49 16.67 19.01
CA PHE A 249 -7.47 15.53 18.10
C PHE A 249 -7.69 14.22 18.88
N THR A 250 -8.15 13.20 18.19
CA THR A 250 -8.24 11.85 18.74
C THR A 250 -6.85 11.22 18.67
N PRO A 251 -6.12 11.05 19.79
CA PRO A 251 -4.68 10.69 19.78
C PRO A 251 -4.38 9.44 18.97
N GLN A 252 -5.30 8.48 18.94
CA GLN A 252 -5.15 7.20 18.26
C GLN A 252 -5.00 7.31 16.73
N TYR A 253 -5.41 8.44 16.11
CA TYR A 253 -5.37 8.68 14.67
C TYR A 253 -4.45 9.83 14.28
N ALA A 254 -3.89 10.53 15.27
CA ALA A 254 -3.03 11.68 15.05
C ALA A 254 -1.67 11.27 14.48
N SER A 255 -1.17 12.08 13.55
CA SER A 255 0.16 11.91 13.00
C SER A 255 1.24 12.46 13.94
N PRO A 256 2.50 12.01 13.82
CA PRO A 256 3.62 12.54 14.59
C PRO A 256 3.74 14.07 14.51
N GLU A 257 3.61 14.65 13.33
CA GLU A 257 3.68 16.11 13.12
C GLU A 257 2.54 16.86 13.80
N GLN A 258 1.33 16.27 13.90
CA GLN A 258 0.23 16.89 14.65
C GLN A 258 0.51 16.94 16.14
N VAL A 259 1.09 15.86 16.65
CA VAL A 259 1.39 15.71 18.07
C VAL A 259 2.56 16.62 18.48
N LEU A 260 3.55 16.78 17.58
CA LEU A 260 4.73 17.64 17.78
C LEU A 260 4.46 19.11 17.45
N GLY A 261 3.29 19.46 16.90
CA GLY A 261 2.99 20.83 16.46
C GLY A 261 3.77 21.26 15.21
N ASN A 262 4.27 20.32 14.44
CA ASN A 262 4.97 20.57 13.19
C ASN A 262 3.98 20.97 12.05
N PRO A 263 4.46 21.54 10.93
CA PRO A 263 3.61 21.94 9.82
C PRO A 263 2.77 20.80 9.27
N ILE A 264 1.47 21.03 9.14
CA ILE A 264 0.49 20.08 8.63
C ILE A 264 0.48 20.09 7.10
N THR A 265 0.53 18.91 6.50
CA THR A 265 0.50 18.73 5.06
C THR A 265 -0.49 17.61 4.66
N THR A 266 -0.63 17.34 3.37
CA THR A 266 -1.42 16.20 2.86
C THR A 266 -0.89 14.84 3.36
N ALA A 267 0.40 14.76 3.72
CA ALA A 267 1.01 13.57 4.31
C ALA A 267 0.46 13.26 5.72
N THR A 268 -0.06 14.24 6.42
CA THR A 268 -0.78 14.10 7.71
C THR A 268 -2.02 13.23 7.53
N ASP A 269 -2.88 13.56 6.57
CA ASP A 269 -4.07 12.77 6.26
C ASP A 269 -3.71 11.38 5.74
N THR A 270 -2.61 11.25 4.99
CA THR A 270 -2.12 9.95 4.51
C THR A 270 -1.74 9.02 5.67
N TYR A 271 -1.16 9.55 6.74
CA TYR A 271 -0.89 8.78 7.95
C TYR A 271 -2.18 8.34 8.64
N SER A 272 -3.13 9.26 8.85
CA SER A 272 -4.42 8.96 9.47
C SER A 272 -5.23 7.95 8.63
N LEU A 273 -5.16 8.03 7.29
CA LEU A 273 -5.69 7.00 6.39
C LEU A 273 -5.01 5.64 6.60
N GLY A 274 -3.70 5.63 6.84
CA GLY A 274 -2.96 4.41 7.18
C GLY A 274 -3.44 3.77 8.48
N VAL A 275 -3.64 4.56 9.54
CA VAL A 275 -4.21 4.11 10.83
C VAL A 275 -5.63 3.58 10.65
N LEU A 276 -6.47 4.31 9.91
CA LEU A 276 -7.83 3.92 9.62
C LEU A 276 -7.91 2.60 8.85
N LEU A 277 -7.11 2.45 7.79
CA LEU A 277 -7.04 1.22 7.00
C LEU A 277 -6.56 0.04 7.84
N TYR A 278 -5.54 0.26 8.68
CA TYR A 278 -5.05 -0.75 9.61
C TYR A 278 -6.21 -1.26 10.48
N ARG A 279 -6.96 -0.36 11.13
CA ARG A 279 -8.10 -0.70 11.98
C ARG A 279 -9.23 -1.42 11.22
N ILE A 280 -9.57 -0.95 10.01
CA ILE A 280 -10.62 -1.57 9.19
C ILE A 280 -10.25 -3.02 8.81
N LEU A 281 -8.97 -3.30 8.55
CA LEU A 281 -8.52 -4.61 8.11
C LEU A 281 -8.28 -5.59 9.28
N THR A 282 -7.80 -5.10 10.42
CA THR A 282 -7.39 -5.93 11.56
C THR A 282 -8.40 -5.93 12.73
N GLY A 283 -9.28 -4.93 12.78
CA GLY A 283 -10.17 -4.70 13.94
C GLY A 283 -9.50 -3.97 15.10
N GLU A 284 -8.17 -3.81 15.11
CA GLU A 284 -7.39 -3.21 16.18
C GLU A 284 -6.60 -1.97 15.70
N PRO A 285 -6.24 -1.03 16.58
CA PRO A 285 -5.37 0.08 16.23
C PRO A 285 -3.90 -0.39 16.11
N PRO A 286 -3.07 0.31 15.32
CA PRO A 286 -1.65 -0.02 15.17
C PRO A 286 -0.82 0.21 16.43
N TYR A 287 -1.32 1.04 17.37
CA TYR A 287 -0.67 1.38 18.64
C TYR A 287 -1.65 1.21 19.79
N GLU A 288 -1.16 0.76 20.94
CA GLU A 288 -1.94 0.65 22.17
C GLU A 288 -1.72 1.89 23.03
N LEU A 289 -2.74 2.75 23.08
CA LEU A 289 -2.73 4.01 23.81
C LEU A 289 -3.72 4.00 25.01
N LYS A 290 -4.21 2.81 25.42
CA LYS A 290 -5.09 2.70 26.57
C LYS A 290 -4.30 3.02 27.83
N GLU A 291 -4.79 3.98 28.62
CA GLU A 291 -4.20 4.39 29.91
C GLU A 291 -2.81 5.00 29.82
N ALA A 292 -2.31 5.35 28.61
CA ALA A 292 -1.03 5.99 28.44
C ALA A 292 -1.07 7.44 28.92
N THR A 293 -0.03 7.86 29.61
CA THR A 293 0.20 9.29 29.93
C THR A 293 0.45 10.09 28.64
N THR A 294 0.32 11.40 28.70
CA THR A 294 0.61 12.27 27.53
C THR A 294 2.01 12.03 26.98
N GLY A 295 3.02 11.87 27.85
CA GLY A 295 4.38 11.58 27.44
C GLY A 295 4.55 10.22 26.77
N GLU A 296 3.88 9.19 27.28
CA GLU A 296 3.87 7.86 26.64
C GLU A 296 3.16 7.87 25.29
N MET A 297 2.05 8.60 25.17
CA MET A 297 1.35 8.77 23.87
C MET A 297 2.28 9.43 22.84
N LEU A 298 2.99 10.50 23.23
CA LEU A 298 3.99 11.17 22.40
C LEU A 298 5.05 10.19 21.91
N ARG A 299 5.65 9.45 22.83
CA ARG A 299 6.70 8.47 22.53
C ARG A 299 6.20 7.39 21.57
N VAL A 300 5.03 6.81 21.86
CA VAL A 300 4.44 5.73 21.03
C VAL A 300 4.13 6.22 19.64
N ILE A 301 3.48 7.38 19.50
CA ILE A 301 3.09 7.92 18.19
C ILE A 301 4.32 8.36 17.38
N CYS A 302 5.33 8.96 18.02
CA CYS A 302 6.48 9.53 17.31
C CYS A 302 7.60 8.51 17.07
N GLU A 303 7.84 7.57 18.00
CA GLU A 303 9.05 6.73 17.97
C GLU A 303 8.76 5.23 17.73
N GLU A 304 7.66 4.69 18.30
CA GLU A 304 7.44 3.26 18.23
C GLU A 304 6.97 2.81 16.83
N ALA A 305 7.49 1.66 16.40
CA ALA A 305 7.01 1.03 15.18
C ALA A 305 5.58 0.49 15.36
N PRO A 306 4.71 0.59 14.35
CA PRO A 306 3.37 0.03 14.41
C PRO A 306 3.44 -1.49 14.60
N ARG A 307 2.46 -2.06 15.31
CA ARG A 307 2.32 -3.51 15.45
C ARG A 307 2.21 -4.17 14.07
N LYS A 308 2.76 -5.38 13.95
CA LYS A 308 2.60 -6.15 12.70
C LYS A 308 1.13 -6.51 12.53
N PRO A 309 0.52 -6.15 11.38
CA PRO A 309 -0.90 -6.38 11.17
C PRO A 309 -1.23 -7.88 11.08
N SER A 310 -2.24 -8.32 11.84
CA SER A 310 -2.83 -9.66 11.76
C SER A 310 -4.31 -9.54 11.37
N LEU A 311 -4.85 -10.55 10.66
CA LEU A 311 -6.23 -10.51 10.11
C LEU A 311 -7.33 -10.51 11.17
N GLU A 312 -7.06 -11.03 12.37
CA GLU A 312 -7.99 -11.07 13.49
C GLU A 312 -7.19 -11.06 14.79
N ALA A 313 -7.68 -10.33 15.79
CA ALA A 313 -7.14 -10.38 17.13
C ALA A 313 -7.12 -11.82 17.64
N GLY A 314 -5.94 -12.35 17.92
CA GLY A 314 -5.76 -13.70 18.45
C GLY A 314 -5.77 -14.85 17.43
N SER A 315 -6.09 -14.65 16.15
CA SER A 315 -6.11 -15.73 15.14
C SER A 315 -4.73 -16.18 14.65
N GLY A 316 -3.69 -15.38 14.87
CA GLY A 316 -2.34 -15.63 14.36
C GLY A 316 -2.22 -15.58 12.82
N LYS A 317 -3.32 -15.33 12.11
CA LYS A 317 -3.36 -15.27 10.65
C LYS A 317 -2.79 -13.93 10.18
N ARG A 318 -1.63 -13.95 9.55
CA ARG A 318 -0.96 -12.74 9.06
C ARG A 318 -1.67 -12.16 7.84
N LEU A 319 -1.64 -10.84 7.73
CA LEU A 319 -2.04 -10.13 6.53
C LEU A 319 -1.12 -10.52 5.36
N ASP A 320 -1.63 -10.40 4.12
CA ASP A 320 -0.79 -10.55 2.93
C ASP A 320 0.38 -9.56 2.98
N ALA A 321 1.57 -10.01 2.60
CA ALA A 321 2.81 -9.23 2.68
C ALA A 321 2.78 -7.93 1.85
N ASP A 322 1.93 -7.84 0.83
CA ASP A 322 1.77 -6.61 0.04
C ASP A 322 0.92 -5.60 0.82
N LEU A 323 -0.16 -6.03 1.48
CA LEU A 323 -0.96 -5.15 2.35
C LEU A 323 -0.19 -4.72 3.59
N GLU A 324 0.59 -5.62 4.21
CA GLU A 324 1.48 -5.26 5.30
C GLU A 324 2.45 -4.15 4.87
N ALA A 325 3.07 -4.27 3.69
CA ALA A 325 3.98 -3.26 3.17
C ALA A 325 3.27 -1.92 2.90
N ILE A 326 2.04 -1.94 2.38
CA ILE A 326 1.23 -0.72 2.14
C ILE A 326 0.94 -0.01 3.48
N LEU A 327 0.46 -0.75 4.49
CA LEU A 327 0.16 -0.20 5.81
C LEU A 327 1.39 0.38 6.48
N LEU A 328 2.50 -0.37 6.52
CA LEU A 328 3.74 0.07 7.13
C LEU A 328 4.34 1.29 6.43
N LYS A 329 4.16 1.42 5.10
CA LYS A 329 4.59 2.62 4.37
C LYS A 329 3.73 3.83 4.71
N ALA A 330 2.40 3.68 4.80
CA ALA A 330 1.50 4.77 5.18
C ALA A 330 1.78 5.28 6.61
N LEU A 331 2.19 4.38 7.51
CA LEU A 331 2.48 4.63 8.93
C LEU A 331 3.94 5.03 9.23
N ARG A 332 4.75 5.37 8.21
CA ARG A 332 6.11 5.90 8.44
C ARG A 332 6.04 7.19 9.26
N LYS A 333 7.01 7.36 10.17
CA LYS A 333 7.04 8.54 11.06
C LYS A 333 7.37 9.80 10.27
N GLU A 334 8.35 9.73 9.39
CA GLU A 334 8.74 10.83 8.51
C GLU A 334 7.74 11.02 7.36
N PRO A 335 7.16 12.22 7.19
CA PRO A 335 6.17 12.49 6.14
C PRO A 335 6.64 12.17 4.72
N GLN A 336 7.95 12.40 4.42
CA GLN A 336 8.55 12.17 3.11
C GLN A 336 8.67 10.68 2.74
N GLU A 337 8.69 9.78 3.74
CA GLU A 337 8.77 8.34 3.53
C GLU A 337 7.40 7.69 3.29
N ARG A 338 6.31 8.41 3.55
CA ARG A 338 4.91 7.97 3.35
C ARG A 338 4.51 8.01 1.88
N TYR A 339 3.25 7.80 1.61
CA TYR A 339 2.64 8.18 0.35
C TYR A 339 2.43 9.69 0.33
N LEU A 340 2.88 10.35 -0.74
CA LEU A 340 2.78 11.82 -0.87
C LEU A 340 1.33 12.31 -1.02
N THR A 341 0.44 11.45 -1.53
CA THR A 341 -0.98 11.77 -1.76
C THR A 341 -1.86 10.56 -1.44
N ALA A 342 -3.14 10.80 -1.11
CA ALA A 342 -4.13 9.76 -0.92
C ALA A 342 -4.32 8.89 -2.18
N GLU A 343 -4.17 9.49 -3.38
CA GLU A 343 -4.22 8.77 -4.66
C GLU A 343 -3.12 7.72 -4.78
N ARG A 344 -1.88 8.03 -4.35
CA ARG A 344 -0.77 7.06 -4.39
C ARG A 344 -0.99 5.87 -3.46
N LEU A 345 -1.64 6.09 -2.33
CA LEU A 345 -2.08 5.01 -1.44
C LEU A 345 -3.17 4.17 -2.13
N ALA A 346 -4.16 4.83 -2.74
CA ALA A 346 -5.23 4.18 -3.49
C ALA A 346 -4.70 3.35 -4.67
N ASP A 347 -3.69 3.84 -5.41
CA ASP A 347 -3.06 3.12 -6.52
C ASP A 347 -2.43 1.80 -6.07
N ASP A 348 -1.73 1.79 -4.95
CA ASP A 348 -1.15 0.56 -4.40
C ASP A 348 -2.24 -0.42 -3.93
N LEU A 349 -3.34 0.06 -3.35
CA LEU A 349 -4.49 -0.78 -2.99
C LEU A 349 -5.21 -1.36 -4.21
N ARG A 350 -5.39 -0.57 -5.29
CA ARG A 350 -5.92 -1.05 -6.57
C ARG A 350 -4.99 -2.11 -7.18
N ALA A 351 -3.67 -1.83 -7.17
CA ALA A 351 -2.68 -2.79 -7.65
C ALA A 351 -2.73 -4.11 -6.86
N TYR A 352 -2.91 -4.04 -5.54
CA TYR A 352 -3.09 -5.21 -4.70
C TYR A 352 -4.32 -6.03 -5.11
N LEU A 353 -5.50 -5.39 -5.24
CA LEU A 353 -6.74 -6.06 -5.63
C LEU A 353 -6.64 -6.72 -7.01
N GLU A 354 -5.93 -6.11 -7.94
CA GLU A 354 -5.70 -6.62 -9.30
C GLU A 354 -4.53 -7.65 -9.37
N GLY A 355 -3.89 -7.96 -8.26
CA GLY A 355 -2.73 -8.85 -8.22
C GLY A 355 -1.47 -8.29 -8.90
N ARG A 356 -1.42 -6.97 -9.14
CA ARG A 356 -0.25 -6.26 -9.65
C ARG A 356 0.80 -6.04 -8.56
N PRO A 357 2.07 -5.81 -8.90
CA PRO A 357 3.09 -5.39 -7.94
C PRO A 357 2.73 -4.06 -7.30
N VAL A 358 2.91 -3.95 -5.97
CA VAL A 358 2.69 -2.72 -5.22
C VAL A 358 3.98 -1.91 -5.08
N ALA A 359 3.88 -0.57 -5.15
CA ALA A 359 5.03 0.32 -5.05
C ALA A 359 5.64 0.34 -3.63
N ALA A 360 4.85 0.00 -2.60
CA ALA A 360 5.34 -0.13 -1.22
C ALA A 360 6.41 -1.22 -1.08
N ARG A 361 6.38 -2.25 -1.93
CA ARG A 361 7.30 -3.40 -1.89
C ARG A 361 8.31 -3.34 -3.04
N ARG A 362 9.09 -2.27 -3.12
CA ARG A 362 10.10 -2.08 -4.17
C ARG A 362 11.28 -3.05 -4.01
N GLY A 363 11.78 -3.60 -5.12
CA GLY A 363 13.17 -4.00 -5.29
C GLY A 363 13.51 -5.46 -5.51
N SER A 364 12.61 -6.44 -5.40
CA SER A 364 12.96 -7.83 -5.70
C SER A 364 12.49 -8.25 -7.09
N MET A 365 13.43 -8.53 -8.01
CA MET A 365 13.11 -9.12 -9.33
C MET A 365 12.31 -10.44 -9.19
N ARG A 366 12.55 -11.19 -8.12
CA ARG A 366 11.79 -12.41 -7.82
C ARG A 366 10.32 -12.11 -7.49
N TYR A 367 10.05 -11.03 -6.79
CA TYR A 367 8.69 -10.59 -6.48
C TYR A 367 7.94 -10.18 -7.76
N LEU A 368 8.56 -9.35 -8.61
CA LEU A 368 7.98 -8.91 -9.89
C LEU A 368 7.71 -10.09 -10.81
N ALA A 369 8.69 -11.00 -10.96
CA ALA A 369 8.56 -12.22 -11.76
C ALA A 369 7.44 -13.12 -11.21
N GLY A 370 7.36 -13.31 -9.89
CA GLY A 370 6.32 -14.13 -9.25
C GLY A 370 4.90 -13.60 -9.51
N LYS A 371 4.68 -12.28 -9.41
CA LYS A 371 3.40 -11.64 -9.71
C LYS A 371 3.06 -11.75 -11.21
N PHE A 372 4.05 -11.54 -12.09
CA PHE A 372 3.87 -11.69 -13.53
C PHE A 372 3.48 -13.12 -13.92
N ILE A 373 4.20 -14.12 -13.38
CA ILE A 373 3.91 -15.55 -13.63
C ILE A 373 2.52 -15.91 -13.15
N ARG A 374 2.13 -15.48 -11.94
CA ARG A 374 0.81 -15.77 -11.37
C ARG A 374 -0.32 -15.17 -12.18
N ARG A 375 -0.14 -13.97 -12.70
CA ARG A 375 -1.12 -13.26 -13.53
C ARG A 375 -1.27 -13.88 -14.91
N HIS A 376 -0.16 -14.26 -15.54
CA HIS A 376 -0.11 -14.76 -16.92
C HIS A 376 0.10 -16.28 -17.00
N ARG A 377 -0.25 -17.03 -15.93
CA ARG A 377 0.00 -18.48 -15.83
C ARG A 377 -0.49 -19.28 -17.05
N TRP A 378 -1.66 -18.95 -17.57
CA TRP A 378 -2.24 -19.64 -18.73
C TRP A 378 -1.51 -19.29 -20.04
N SER A 379 -1.19 -18.02 -20.24
CA SER A 379 -0.42 -17.58 -21.41
C SER A 379 1.00 -18.15 -21.39
N LEU A 380 1.65 -18.18 -20.22
CA LEU A 380 2.98 -18.77 -20.04
C LEU A 380 2.95 -20.29 -20.22
N ALA A 381 1.92 -20.97 -19.75
CA ALA A 381 1.73 -22.41 -19.97
C ALA A 381 1.54 -22.71 -21.47
N ALA A 382 0.72 -21.94 -22.19
CA ALA A 382 0.56 -22.08 -23.63
C ALA A 382 1.86 -21.84 -24.41
N ALA A 383 2.62 -20.80 -24.04
CA ALA A 383 3.94 -20.52 -24.62
C ALA A 383 4.94 -21.65 -24.35
N ALA A 384 4.95 -22.17 -23.12
CA ALA A 384 5.82 -23.31 -22.77
C ALA A 384 5.48 -24.57 -23.56
N VAL A 385 4.18 -24.89 -23.73
CA VAL A 385 3.75 -26.03 -24.56
C VAL A 385 4.18 -25.83 -26.01
N LEU A 386 4.03 -24.62 -26.56
CA LEU A 386 4.45 -24.31 -27.93
C LEU A 386 5.97 -24.47 -28.11
N VAL A 387 6.77 -24.01 -27.16
CA VAL A 387 8.23 -24.17 -27.19
C VAL A 387 8.62 -25.66 -27.10
N VAL A 388 7.98 -26.42 -26.20
CA VAL A 388 8.24 -27.86 -26.07
C VAL A 388 7.89 -28.62 -27.34
N THR A 389 6.75 -28.33 -27.97
CA THR A 389 6.34 -28.97 -29.25
C THR A 389 7.30 -28.63 -30.38
N LEU A 390 7.77 -27.37 -30.44
CA LEU A 390 8.74 -26.93 -31.44
C LEU A 390 10.10 -27.66 -31.25
N LEU A 391 10.58 -27.73 -30.01
CA LEU A 391 11.80 -28.44 -29.66
C LEU A 391 11.68 -29.95 -29.98
N ALA A 392 10.57 -30.59 -29.65
CA ALA A 392 10.29 -31.97 -29.98
C ALA A 392 10.25 -32.20 -31.50
N GLY A 393 9.66 -31.28 -32.26
CA GLY A 393 9.67 -31.30 -33.72
C GLY A 393 11.08 -31.23 -34.31
N VAL A 394 11.90 -30.27 -33.82
CA VAL A 394 13.30 -30.14 -34.24
C VAL A 394 14.11 -31.39 -33.90
N ALA A 395 13.94 -31.93 -32.69
CA ALA A 395 14.61 -33.17 -32.25
C ALA A 395 14.19 -34.39 -33.12
N GLY A 396 12.88 -34.49 -33.47
CA GLY A 396 12.37 -35.52 -34.36
C GLY A 396 12.96 -35.45 -35.76
N VAL A 397 13.04 -34.26 -36.36
CA VAL A 397 13.68 -34.07 -37.68
C VAL A 397 15.19 -34.42 -37.63
N ALA A 398 15.88 -33.96 -36.56
CA ALA A 398 17.29 -34.28 -36.39
C ALA A 398 17.51 -35.78 -36.22
N TRP A 399 16.66 -36.48 -35.46
CA TRP A 399 16.73 -37.95 -35.35
C TRP A 399 16.49 -38.61 -36.71
N GLN A 400 15.44 -38.25 -37.44
CA GLN A 400 15.14 -38.83 -38.74
C GLN A 400 16.31 -38.64 -39.74
N ALA A 401 16.94 -37.46 -39.73
CA ALA A 401 18.13 -37.18 -40.49
C ALA A 401 19.32 -38.08 -40.11
N THR A 402 19.53 -38.33 -38.80
CA THR A 402 20.61 -39.24 -38.34
C THR A 402 20.34 -40.69 -38.72
N VAL A 403 19.10 -41.15 -38.64
CA VAL A 403 18.71 -42.51 -39.08
C VAL A 403 18.92 -42.68 -40.60
N ALA A 404 18.40 -41.74 -41.39
CA ALA A 404 18.57 -41.75 -42.82
C ALA A 404 20.04 -41.71 -43.26
N ASN A 405 20.88 -40.94 -42.59
CA ASN A 405 22.33 -40.94 -42.85
C ASN A 405 23.02 -42.24 -42.46
N ARG A 406 22.57 -42.95 -41.41
CA ARG A 406 23.07 -44.28 -41.06
C ARG A 406 22.72 -45.33 -42.11
N GLU A 407 21.49 -45.30 -42.62
CA GLU A 407 21.04 -46.21 -43.68
C GLU A 407 21.82 -45.98 -44.98
N ARG A 408 22.00 -44.70 -45.37
CA ARG A 408 22.81 -44.33 -46.54
C ARG A 408 24.24 -44.85 -46.42
N ARG A 409 24.88 -44.68 -45.26
CA ARG A 409 26.24 -45.17 -45.01
C ARG A 409 26.34 -46.71 -45.14
N LYS A 410 25.33 -47.41 -44.61
CA LYS A 410 25.28 -48.88 -44.76
C LYS A 410 25.15 -49.30 -46.23
N ALA A 411 24.25 -48.65 -46.95
CA ALA A 411 24.06 -48.92 -48.38
C ALA A 411 25.31 -48.59 -49.19
N ASP A 412 26.01 -47.48 -48.88
CA ASP A 412 27.27 -47.12 -49.52
C ASP A 412 28.41 -48.11 -49.20
N GLU A 413 28.47 -48.63 -47.97
CA GLU A 413 29.42 -49.67 -47.61
C GLU A 413 29.16 -51.01 -48.33
N GLU A 414 27.89 -51.41 -48.43
CA GLU A 414 27.55 -52.64 -49.19
C GLU A 414 27.86 -52.50 -50.70
N ARG A 415 27.57 -51.33 -51.24
CA ARG A 415 27.88 -50.99 -52.62
C ARG A 415 29.39 -51.02 -52.89
N ARG A 416 30.22 -50.43 -51.99
CA ARG A 416 31.69 -50.53 -52.06
C ARG A 416 32.18 -51.93 -51.95
N LYS A 417 31.64 -52.80 -51.07
CA LYS A 417 31.98 -54.21 -50.94
C LYS A 417 31.59 -54.96 -52.19
N ALA A 418 30.45 -54.69 -52.81
CA ALA A 418 30.04 -55.30 -54.05
C ALA A 418 30.94 -54.88 -55.22
N GLU A 419 31.27 -53.58 -55.30
CA GLU A 419 32.23 -53.09 -56.32
C GLU A 419 33.64 -53.67 -56.15
N ALA A 420 34.17 -53.82 -54.91
CA ALA A 420 35.46 -54.45 -54.62
C ALA A 420 35.46 -55.93 -55.04
N ARG A 421 34.36 -56.64 -54.68
CA ARG A 421 34.27 -58.11 -55.11
C ARG A 421 34.24 -58.25 -56.63
N SER A 422 33.51 -57.32 -57.32
CA SER A 422 33.49 -57.40 -58.79
C SER A 422 34.81 -57.00 -59.42
N ALA A 423 35.60 -56.13 -58.81
CA ALA A 423 36.96 -55.76 -59.23
C ALA A 423 37.92 -56.95 -59.02
N ASP A 424 37.85 -57.61 -57.85
CA ASP A 424 38.66 -58.77 -57.55
C ASP A 424 38.37 -59.91 -58.53
N LEU A 425 37.11 -60.18 -58.82
CA LEU A 425 36.72 -61.22 -59.83
C LEU A 425 37.23 -60.83 -61.23
N ARG A 426 37.23 -59.58 -61.62
CA ARG A 426 37.77 -59.13 -62.89
C ARG A 426 39.28 -59.30 -62.95
N GLN A 427 39.95 -59.01 -61.84
CA GLN A 427 41.41 -59.17 -61.76
C GLN A 427 41.81 -60.65 -61.81
N LEU A 428 41.08 -61.54 -61.04
CA LEU A 428 41.27 -63.00 -61.12
C LEU A 428 41.01 -63.54 -62.52
N SER A 429 39.93 -63.07 -63.17
CA SER A 429 39.66 -63.49 -64.55
C SER A 429 40.74 -63.07 -65.53
N LYS A 430 41.32 -61.84 -65.39
CA LYS A 430 42.41 -61.38 -66.18
C LYS A 430 43.70 -62.21 -65.96
N SER A 431 44.04 -62.49 -64.67
CA SER A 431 45.23 -63.26 -64.36
C SER A 431 45.13 -64.70 -64.86
N LEU A 432 43.97 -65.35 -64.66
CA LEU A 432 43.73 -66.71 -65.21
C LEU A 432 43.78 -66.74 -66.74
N LEU A 433 43.29 -65.72 -67.44
CA LEU A 433 43.37 -65.67 -68.90
C LEU A 433 44.83 -65.44 -69.37
N THR A 434 45.58 -64.62 -68.66
CA THR A 434 47.00 -64.41 -68.96
C THR A 434 47.84 -65.68 -68.72
N GLU A 435 47.62 -66.36 -67.58
CA GLU A 435 48.29 -67.68 -67.27
C GLU A 435 47.85 -68.75 -68.24
N LEU A 436 46.58 -68.77 -68.67
CA LEU A 436 46.12 -69.71 -69.66
C LEU A 436 46.74 -69.48 -71.05
N ASP A 437 46.88 -68.23 -71.45
CA ASP A 437 47.48 -67.81 -72.70
C ASP A 437 48.98 -68.15 -72.71
N GLU A 438 49.71 -67.90 -71.60
CA GLU A 438 51.12 -68.34 -71.44
C GLU A 438 51.26 -69.84 -71.45
N ALA A 439 50.39 -70.58 -70.75
CA ALA A 439 50.44 -72.06 -70.76
C ALA A 439 50.15 -72.65 -72.13
N ILE A 440 49.26 -72.09 -72.90
CA ILE A 440 48.90 -72.50 -74.23
C ILE A 440 49.96 -72.16 -75.24
N GLN A 441 50.68 -71.06 -75.09
CA GLN A 441 51.85 -70.77 -75.98
C GLN A 441 53.02 -71.73 -75.86
N GLN A 442 53.10 -72.50 -74.79
CA GLN A 442 54.15 -73.48 -74.55
C GLN A 442 53.86 -74.88 -75.13
N ILE A 443 52.70 -75.14 -75.76
CA ILE A 443 52.34 -76.43 -76.34
C ILE A 443 52.58 -76.41 -77.86
N PRO A 444 53.51 -77.18 -78.42
CA PRO A 444 53.84 -77.20 -79.87
C PRO A 444 52.71 -77.87 -80.66
N GLY A 445 52.12 -77.14 -81.65
CA GLY A 445 51.23 -77.75 -82.64
C GLY A 445 49.73 -77.33 -82.66
N THR A 446 49.29 -76.36 -81.91
CA THR A 446 47.83 -76.07 -81.66
C THR A 446 47.33 -74.67 -82.13
N THR A 447 47.77 -74.16 -83.25
CA THR A 447 47.54 -72.75 -83.69
C THR A 447 46.14 -72.38 -84.19
N GLY A 448 45.25 -73.31 -84.50
CA GLY A 448 43.89 -72.97 -85.04
C GLY A 448 42.76 -72.99 -83.98
N ALA A 449 42.73 -73.99 -83.14
CA ALA A 449 41.67 -74.17 -82.15
C ALA A 449 41.82 -73.26 -80.91
N GLN A 450 43.06 -72.93 -80.60
CA GLN A 450 43.41 -72.02 -79.48
C GLN A 450 42.93 -70.59 -79.69
N LYS A 451 43.13 -70.01 -80.87
CA LYS A 451 42.68 -68.69 -81.20
C LYS A 451 41.14 -68.55 -81.10
N LEU A 452 40.40 -69.60 -81.47
CA LEU A 452 38.95 -69.63 -81.43
C LEU A 452 38.41 -69.67 -79.97
N LEU A 453 39.07 -70.47 -79.12
CA LEU A 453 38.70 -70.62 -77.73
C LEU A 453 38.96 -69.38 -76.92
N VAL A 454 40.15 -68.82 -77.04
CA VAL A 454 40.52 -67.55 -76.36
C VAL A 454 39.66 -66.36 -76.87
N THR A 455 39.41 -66.25 -78.16
CA THR A 455 38.60 -65.26 -78.74
C THR A 455 37.11 -65.41 -78.31
N SER A 456 36.60 -66.59 -78.19
CA SER A 456 35.25 -66.89 -77.70
C SER A 456 35.08 -66.57 -76.21
N VAL A 457 36.07 -66.91 -75.41
CA VAL A 457 36.06 -66.62 -73.96
C VAL A 457 36.19 -65.09 -73.71
N LEU A 458 37.10 -64.39 -74.42
CA LEU A 458 37.22 -62.96 -74.36
C LEU A 458 35.92 -62.25 -74.75
N LYS A 459 35.31 -62.72 -75.86
CA LYS A 459 33.99 -62.16 -76.30
C LYS A 459 32.85 -62.38 -75.29
N HIS A 460 32.93 -63.53 -74.53
CA HIS A 460 31.97 -63.81 -73.50
C HIS A 460 32.17 -62.94 -72.25
N LEU A 461 33.44 -62.70 -71.87
CA LEU A 461 33.84 -61.82 -70.75
C LEU A 461 33.59 -60.38 -71.08
N ASP A 462 33.83 -59.90 -72.31
CA ASP A 462 33.48 -58.57 -72.73
C ASP A 462 31.95 -58.33 -72.72
N ARG A 463 31.18 -59.33 -73.07
CA ARG A 463 29.74 -59.30 -72.93
C ARG A 463 29.30 -59.20 -71.49
N MET A 464 29.84 -60.00 -70.59
CA MET A 464 29.54 -59.96 -69.19
C MET A 464 29.97 -58.64 -68.55
N ALA A 465 31.06 -58.06 -69.02
CA ALA A 465 31.52 -56.73 -68.62
C ALA A 465 30.62 -55.59 -69.09
N ALA A 466 30.08 -55.74 -70.34
CA ALA A 466 29.12 -54.78 -70.88
C ALA A 466 27.73 -54.84 -70.22
N ASP A 467 27.22 -56.08 -69.91
CA ASP A 467 25.98 -56.30 -69.19
C ASP A 467 26.04 -55.75 -67.73
N SER A 468 27.23 -55.76 -67.10
CA SER A 468 27.43 -55.22 -65.81
C SER A 468 27.56 -53.62 -65.78
N GLN A 469 27.68 -53.01 -66.94
CA GLN A 469 27.65 -51.54 -67.09
C GLN A 469 26.29 -51.02 -67.50
N GLY A 470 25.40 -51.90 -68.01
CA GLY A 470 24.00 -51.47 -68.41
C GLY A 470 22.99 -51.42 -67.28
N ASP A 471 23.33 -51.90 -66.12
CA ASP A 471 22.46 -52.00 -64.93
C ASP A 471 22.77 -50.85 -63.93
N ARG A 472 23.06 -49.63 -64.42
CA ARG A 472 23.21 -48.42 -63.61
C ARG A 472 22.08 -47.39 -63.89
#